data_96027d6c7042028e3cbbe2021aa2e808
#
_entry.id   96027d6c7042028e3cbbe2021aa2e808
#
_cell.length_a   1.000
_cell.length_b   1.000
_cell.length_c   1.000
_cell.angle_alpha   90.00
_cell.angle_beta   90.00
_cell.angle_gamma   90.00
#
_symmetry.space_group_name_H-M   'P 1'
#
loop_
_entity.id
_entity.type
_entity.pdbx_description
1 polymer ?
#
loop_
_entity_poly.entity_id
_entity_poly.type
_entity_poly.pdbx_seq_one_letter_code
_entity_poly.pdbx_strand_id
1 'polypeptide(L)'
;MDRQAVENINIEAPEILITPAELKREIPLTDKARKTVTVGRQVIENILSGKDSRVLVVVGPCSIHDLEAAHEYALRLKKLADKVSDSLYIVMRVYFEKPRTT
;
A
#
# COMPACT_ATOMS: atom_id res chain seq x y z
N MET A 1 -8.34 -22.73 -8.76
CA MET A 1 -7.75 -22.70 -8.40
C MET A 1 -7.51 -23.01 -8.21
N ASP A 2 -7.58 -23.23 -8.54
CA ASP A 2 -6.98 -23.36 -8.14
C ASP A 2 -6.33 -23.01 -8.35
N ARG A 3 -5.86 -22.56 -8.67
CA ARG A 3 -5.09 -22.25 -8.70
C ARG A 3 -4.45 -22.57 -8.73
N GLN A 4 -4.42 -22.88 -8.89
CA GLN A 4 -3.53 -23.19 -8.89
C GLN A 4 -3.24 -23.32 -9.60
N ALA A 5 -3.65 -23.04 -10.13
CA ALA A 5 -3.14 -23.18 -10.61
C ALA A 5 -2.76 -22.63 -11.20
N VAL A 6 -2.45 -22.27 -11.53
CA VAL A 6 -1.76 -21.87 -11.75
C VAL A 6 -0.76 -21.82 -11.95
N GLU A 7 -0.30 -21.92 -12.21
CA GLU A 7 0.63 -22.10 -12.21
C GLU A 7 1.55 -22.69 -12.12
N ASN A 8 2.05 -23.09 -12.22
CA ASN A 8 2.87 -23.69 -12.16
C ASN A 8 3.38 -24.47 -11.89
N ILE A 9 3.51 -24.60 -12.25
CA ILE A 9 3.80 -25.42 -11.83
C ILE A 9 4.81 -26.45 -11.71
N ASN A 10 5.89 -26.57 -11.95
CA ASN A 10 6.99 -27.34 -11.50
C ASN A 10 7.38 -27.00 -10.11
N ILE A 11 6.37 -27.08 -9.31
CA ILE A 11 6.57 -26.75 -7.92
C ILE A 11 6.71 -28.03 -7.17
N GLU A 12 7.85 -28.22 -6.59
CA GLU A 12 8.11 -29.43 -5.84
C GLU A 12 7.25 -29.50 -4.60
N ALA A 13 7.11 -28.39 -3.93
CA ALA A 13 6.23 -28.25 -2.79
C ALA A 13 5.27 -27.13 -3.10
N PRO A 14 4.09 -27.44 -3.59
CA PRO A 14 3.17 -26.39 -3.99
C PRO A 14 2.81 -25.49 -2.80
N GLU A 15 2.94 -24.23 -3.00
CA GLU A 15 2.50 -23.28 -2.02
C GLU A 15 0.99 -23.18 -2.06
N ILE A 16 0.40 -23.15 -0.89
CA ILE A 16 -1.03 -22.95 -0.79
C ILE A 16 -1.25 -21.45 -0.78
N LEU A 17 -1.82 -20.96 -1.86
CA LEU A 17 -2.10 -19.54 -1.95
C LEU A 17 -3.39 -19.24 -1.18
N ILE A 18 -3.30 -18.25 -0.32
CA ILE A 18 -4.45 -17.81 0.43
C ILE A 18 -5.40 -17.07 -0.50
N THR A 19 -6.69 -17.33 -0.39
CA THR A 19 -7.69 -16.62 -1.19
C THR A 19 -7.88 -15.22 -0.63
N PRO A 20 -8.38 -14.28 -1.43
CA PRO A 20 -8.67 -12.94 -0.92
C PRO A 20 -9.62 -12.95 0.27
N ALA A 21 -10.61 -13.84 0.27
CA ALA A 21 -11.53 -13.92 1.39
C ALA A 21 -10.83 -14.39 2.66
N GLU A 22 -9.95 -15.39 2.53
CA GLU A 22 -9.19 -15.88 3.68
C GLU A 22 -8.23 -14.83 4.20
N LEU A 23 -7.58 -14.12 3.29
CA LEU A 23 -6.68 -13.05 3.68
C LEU A 23 -7.40 -11.96 4.44
N LYS A 24 -8.60 -11.61 4.00
CA LYS A 24 -9.39 -10.59 4.70
C LYS A 24 -9.79 -11.04 6.10
N ARG A 25 -9.97 -12.34 6.31
CA ARG A 25 -10.27 -12.84 7.64
C ARG A 25 -9.05 -12.82 8.54
N GLU A 26 -7.88 -13.16 8.00
CA GLU A 26 -6.65 -13.18 8.78
C GLU A 26 -6.09 -11.80 9.05
N ILE A 27 -6.22 -10.91 8.06
CA ILE A 27 -5.71 -9.54 8.17
C ILE A 27 -6.85 -8.60 7.86
N PRO A 28 -7.80 -8.46 8.80
CA PRO A 28 -8.94 -7.58 8.55
C PRO A 28 -8.50 -6.11 8.53
N LEU A 29 -9.24 -5.35 7.77
CA LEU A 29 -9.04 -3.91 7.72
C LEU A 29 -9.45 -3.32 9.06
N THR A 30 -8.51 -2.68 9.76
CA THR A 30 -8.82 -2.05 11.04
C THR A 30 -9.64 -0.78 10.81
N ASP A 31 -10.37 -0.36 11.84
CA ASP A 31 -11.14 0.87 11.75
C ASP A 31 -10.21 2.06 11.49
N LYS A 32 -9.04 2.07 12.11
CA LYS A 32 -8.07 3.14 11.90
C LYS A 32 -7.59 3.17 10.45
N ALA A 33 -7.28 2.01 9.89
CA ALA A 33 -6.81 1.95 8.51
C ALA A 33 -7.93 2.35 7.54
N ARG A 34 -9.16 1.91 7.81
CA ARG A 34 -10.31 2.28 6.99
C ARG A 34 -10.51 3.78 6.99
N LYS A 35 -10.41 4.40 8.16
CA LYS A 35 -10.59 5.84 8.27
C LYS A 35 -9.50 6.58 7.53
N THR A 36 -8.24 6.11 7.65
CA THR A 36 -7.13 6.71 6.95
C THR A 36 -7.35 6.69 5.44
N VAL A 37 -7.79 5.56 4.91
CA VAL A 37 -8.04 5.44 3.48
C VAL A 37 -9.20 6.33 3.04
N THR A 38 -10.29 6.32 3.81
CA THR A 38 -11.47 7.11 3.46
C THR A 38 -11.16 8.60 3.47
N VAL A 39 -10.51 9.07 4.53
CA VAL A 39 -10.14 10.48 4.64
C VAL A 39 -9.13 10.85 3.56
N GLY A 40 -8.16 9.96 3.32
CA GLY A 40 -7.14 10.23 2.31
C GLY A 40 -7.72 10.38 0.93
N ARG A 41 -8.66 9.53 0.57
CA ARG A 41 -9.32 9.64 -0.74
C ARG A 41 -10.08 10.94 -0.87
N GLN A 42 -10.74 11.36 0.19
CA GLN A 42 -11.48 12.63 0.16
C GLN A 42 -10.53 13.82 -0.01
N VAL A 43 -9.40 13.79 0.72
CA VAL A 43 -8.41 14.87 0.60
C VAL A 43 -7.85 14.92 -0.81
N ILE A 44 -7.52 13.77 -1.38
CA ILE A 44 -6.99 13.72 -2.74
C ILE A 44 -7.99 14.27 -3.74
N GLU A 45 -9.27 13.90 -3.61
CA GLU A 45 -10.31 14.43 -4.47
C GLU A 45 -10.39 15.96 -4.34
N ASN A 46 -10.29 16.47 -3.13
CA ASN A 46 -10.33 17.90 -2.90
C ASN A 46 -9.15 18.62 -3.54
N ILE A 47 -7.97 18.01 -3.50
CA ILE A 47 -6.79 18.58 -4.14
C ILE A 47 -6.94 18.58 -5.66
N LEU A 48 -7.39 17.47 -6.22
CA LEU A 48 -7.52 17.36 -7.67
C LEU A 48 -8.62 18.26 -8.21
N SER A 49 -9.64 18.55 -7.42
CA SER A 49 -10.73 19.42 -7.84
C SER A 49 -10.48 20.90 -7.52
N GLY A 50 -9.36 21.21 -6.87
CA GLY A 50 -9.01 22.58 -6.56
C GLY A 50 -9.61 23.12 -5.27
N LYS A 51 -10.31 22.30 -4.51
CA LYS A 51 -10.87 22.73 -3.23
C LYS A 51 -9.82 22.83 -2.14
N ASP A 52 -8.76 22.06 -2.25
CA ASP A 52 -7.65 22.06 -1.32
C ASP A 52 -6.42 22.53 -2.11
N SER A 53 -5.77 23.58 -1.64
CA SER A 53 -4.67 24.21 -2.37
C SER A 53 -3.32 23.51 -2.16
N ARG A 54 -3.27 22.49 -1.33
CA ARG A 54 -2.02 21.79 -1.10
C ARG A 54 -1.58 21.02 -2.34
N VAL A 55 -0.29 20.73 -2.39
CA VAL A 55 0.28 19.94 -3.48
C VAL A 55 0.28 18.46 -3.06
N LEU A 56 -0.24 17.63 -3.93
CA LEU A 56 -0.21 16.18 -3.70
C LEU A 56 1.15 15.64 -4.08
N VAL A 57 1.79 14.95 -3.16
CA VAL A 57 3.11 14.36 -3.39
C VAL A 57 3.03 12.86 -3.13
N VAL A 58 3.35 12.09 -4.15
CA VAL A 58 3.36 10.62 -4.03
C VAL A 58 4.82 10.17 -4.01
N VAL A 59 5.23 9.59 -2.91
CA VAL A 59 6.62 9.17 -2.73
C VAL A 59 6.66 7.76 -2.14
N GLY A 60 7.75 7.06 -2.38
CA GLY A 60 7.92 5.75 -1.82
C GLY A 60 9.10 5.04 -2.44
N PRO A 61 9.51 3.91 -1.86
CA PRO A 61 10.60 3.12 -2.42
C PRO A 61 10.18 2.52 -3.76
N CYS A 62 11.18 2.13 -4.54
CA CYS A 62 10.93 1.53 -5.85
C CYS A 62 10.09 0.27 -5.73
N SER A 63 10.44 -0.57 -4.75
CA SER A 63 9.67 -1.76 -4.45
C SER A 63 9.94 -2.17 -3.02
N ILE A 64 9.03 -2.94 -2.46
CA ILE A 64 9.15 -3.39 -1.08
C ILE A 64 9.66 -4.82 -1.08
N HIS A 65 10.88 -4.99 -0.58
CA HIS A 65 11.50 -6.29 -0.41
C HIS A 65 11.62 -6.65 1.06
N ASP A 66 11.68 -5.64 1.92
CA ASP A 66 11.93 -5.80 3.34
C ASP A 66 10.84 -5.05 4.10
N LEU A 67 10.02 -5.81 4.82
CA LEU A 67 8.89 -5.21 5.53
C LEU A 67 9.33 -4.29 6.65
N GLU A 68 10.44 -4.61 7.31
CA GLU A 68 10.95 -3.75 8.38
C GLU A 68 11.41 -2.41 7.83
N ALA A 69 12.14 -2.44 6.72
CA ALA A 69 12.60 -1.22 6.08
C ALA A 69 11.42 -0.38 5.58
N ALA A 70 10.40 -1.04 5.03
CA ALA A 70 9.21 -0.34 4.57
C ALA A 70 8.48 0.31 5.73
N HIS A 71 8.41 -0.37 6.87
CA HIS A 71 7.75 0.17 8.04
C HIS A 71 8.49 1.38 8.58
N GLU A 72 9.81 1.30 8.65
CA GLU A 72 10.62 2.43 9.10
C GLU A 72 10.48 3.62 8.15
N TYR A 73 10.47 3.34 6.85
CA TYR A 73 10.27 4.38 5.85
C TYR A 73 8.93 5.09 6.09
N ALA A 74 7.88 4.30 6.33
CA ALA A 74 6.56 4.86 6.56
C ALA A 74 6.53 5.73 7.81
N LEU A 75 7.20 5.31 8.89
CA LEU A 75 7.23 6.09 10.12
C LEU A 75 7.95 7.42 9.93
N ARG A 76 9.05 7.41 9.21
CA ARG A 76 9.80 8.64 8.93
C ARG A 76 9.02 9.55 8.01
N LEU A 77 8.36 8.98 7.02
CA LEU A 77 7.57 9.74 6.08
C LEU A 77 6.39 10.38 6.78
N LYS A 78 5.77 9.67 7.72
CA LYS A 78 4.65 10.23 8.48
C LYS A 78 5.08 11.45 9.29
N LYS A 79 6.26 11.40 9.89
CA LYS A 79 6.77 12.56 10.63
C LYS A 79 6.97 13.76 9.71
N LEU A 80 7.52 13.51 8.52
CA LEU A 80 7.70 14.57 7.55
C LEU A 80 6.36 15.11 7.07
N ALA A 81 5.41 14.22 6.80
CA ALA A 81 4.09 14.62 6.34
C ALA A 81 3.40 15.53 7.36
N ASP A 82 3.55 15.21 8.65
CA ASP A 82 2.95 16.03 9.69
C ASP A 82 3.59 17.42 9.72
N LYS A 83 4.90 17.52 9.44
CA LYS A 83 5.59 18.81 9.46
C LYS A 83 5.19 19.71 8.29
N VAL A 84 4.88 19.13 7.14
CA VAL A 84 4.61 19.90 5.94
C VAL A 84 3.14 19.89 5.55
N SER A 85 2.27 19.48 6.47
CA SER A 85 0.85 19.30 6.19
C SER A 85 0.13 20.56 5.75
N ASP A 86 0.70 21.74 6.06
CA ASP A 86 0.10 23.00 5.64
C ASP A 86 0.18 23.21 4.13
N SER A 87 1.23 22.69 3.51
CA SER A 87 1.50 22.97 2.10
C SER A 87 1.44 21.72 1.23
N LEU A 88 1.75 20.57 1.79
CA LEU A 88 1.85 19.33 1.02
C LEU A 88 0.98 18.25 1.65
N TYR A 89 0.38 17.45 0.80
CA TYR A 89 -0.29 16.24 1.24
C TYR A 89 0.51 15.06 0.70
N ILE A 90 1.17 14.34 1.60
CA ILE A 90 2.10 13.27 1.22
C ILE A 90 1.40 11.93 1.29
N VAL A 91 1.48 11.18 0.20
CA VAL A 91 0.93 9.85 0.11
C VAL A 91 2.09 8.90 -0.18
N MET A 92 2.18 7.83 0.60
CA MET A 92 3.23 6.85 0.40
C MET A 92 2.83 5.88 -0.70
N ARG A 93 3.74 5.72 -1.65
CA ARG A 93 3.57 4.70 -2.67
C ARG A 93 4.03 3.37 -2.09
N VAL A 94 3.18 2.37 -2.20
CA VAL A 94 3.51 1.02 -1.75
C VAL A 94 3.46 0.11 -2.97
N TYR A 95 4.61 -0.43 -3.32
CA TYR A 95 4.73 -1.25 -4.50
C TYR A 95 5.48 -2.53 -4.16
N PHE A 96 4.87 -3.66 -4.44
CA PHE A 96 5.49 -4.96 -4.24
C PHE A 96 5.97 -5.47 -5.59
N GLU A 97 7.24 -5.83 -5.64
CA GLU A 97 7.78 -6.34 -6.88
C GLU A 97 7.14 -7.66 -7.22
N LYS A 98 6.64 -7.74 -8.45
CA LYS A 98 6.02 -8.95 -8.92
C LYS A 98 7.12 -9.93 -9.35
N PRO A 99 7.05 -11.20 -8.90
CA PRO A 99 8.02 -12.18 -9.36
C PRO A 99 7.96 -12.31 -10.88
N ARG A 100 9.10 -12.41 -11.51
CA ARG A 100 9.19 -12.54 -12.95
C ARG A 100 9.94 -13.81 -13.29
N THR A 101 9.43 -14.51 -14.26
CA THR A 101 10.17 -15.62 -14.86
C THR A 101 10.95 -15.06 -16.03
N THR A 102 12.18 -15.44 -16.11
CA THR A 102 13.04 -15.01 -17.22
C THR A 102 13.13 -16.10 -18.26
#